data_87523549fd4bbbbf5bc0e6a3ae93ea51
#
_entry.id   87523549fd4bbbbf5bc0e6a3ae93ea51
#
_cell.length_a   1.000
_cell.length_b   1.000
_cell.length_c   1.000
_cell.angle_alpha   90.00
_cell.angle_beta   90.00
_cell.angle_gamma   90.00
#
_symmetry.space_group_name_H-M   'P 1'
#
loop_
_entity.id
_entity.type
_entity.pdbx_description
1 polymer ?
#
loop_
_entity_poly.entity_id
_entity_poly.type
_entity_poly.pdbx_seq_one_letter_code
_entity_poly.pdbx_strand_id
1 'polypeptide(L)'
;ACLPIAIVTLLFPDPGPFPYHAWGLVRELSVCALFIFAMRGPYKAWRWGAVVYAAVVVAAFLVPTALGGNVSRLGQYVGAPLIACALWAQRRHIIVLMVLPMVLWQWVPAMSAVAWAGHDPSTDRAYYAPLVTYIEGVPGVPGRVEIPFTYRHWESAYVAPDVALARGW
;
A
#
# COMPACT_ATOMS: atom_id res chain seq x y z
N ALA A 1 -22.57 -2.80 1.93
CA ALA A 1 -21.35 -1.95 1.87
C ALA A 1 -20.67 -1.96 0.49
N CYS A 2 -20.76 -3.04 -0.31
CA CYS A 2 -20.08 -3.11 -1.63
C CYS A 2 -20.80 -2.38 -2.77
N LEU A 3 -22.12 -2.17 -2.67
CA LEU A 3 -22.91 -1.58 -3.75
C LEU A 3 -22.51 -0.13 -4.11
N PRO A 4 -22.30 0.79 -3.16
CA PRO A 4 -21.82 2.14 -3.48
C PRO A 4 -20.47 2.14 -4.16
N ILE A 5 -19.54 1.28 -3.74
CA ILE A 5 -18.22 1.15 -4.34
C ILE A 5 -18.34 0.66 -5.78
N ALA A 6 -19.15 -0.36 -6.04
CA ALA A 6 -19.39 -0.86 -7.38
C ALA A 6 -20.00 0.20 -8.30
N ILE A 7 -20.98 0.98 -7.80
CA ILE A 7 -21.59 2.08 -8.56
C ILE A 7 -20.55 3.16 -8.91
N VAL A 8 -19.74 3.60 -7.94
CA VAL A 8 -18.69 4.61 -8.17
C VAL A 8 -17.67 4.11 -9.17
N THR A 9 -17.21 2.86 -9.07
CA THR A 9 -16.25 2.27 -10.01
C THR A 9 -16.81 2.16 -11.44
N LEU A 10 -18.11 1.92 -11.57
CA LEU A 10 -18.75 1.84 -12.90
C LEU A 10 -18.97 3.24 -13.51
N LEU A 11 -19.29 4.25 -12.69
CA LEU A 11 -19.53 5.61 -13.15
C LEU A 11 -18.22 6.39 -13.43
N PHE A 12 -17.16 6.07 -12.70
CA PHE A 12 -15.86 6.71 -12.78
C PHE A 12 -14.76 5.65 -12.93
N PRO A 13 -14.67 4.98 -14.11
CA PRO A 13 -13.64 3.99 -14.32
C PRO A 13 -12.26 4.65 -14.27
N ASP A 14 -11.46 4.25 -13.29
CA ASP A 14 -10.05 4.63 -13.24
C ASP A 14 -9.29 3.78 -14.26
N PRO A 15 -8.67 4.36 -15.31
CA PRO A 15 -7.97 3.61 -16.34
C PRO A 15 -6.62 3.04 -15.87
N GLY A 16 -6.19 3.35 -14.65
CA GLY A 16 -4.90 2.94 -14.11
C GLY A 16 -4.94 1.63 -13.31
N PRO A 17 -4.52 0.48 -13.88
CA PRO A 17 -4.34 -0.73 -13.08
C PRO A 17 -3.20 -0.52 -12.08
N PHE A 18 -3.47 -0.74 -10.79
CA PHE A 18 -2.41 -0.73 -9.79
C PHE A 18 -1.59 -2.03 -9.91
N PRO A 19 -0.26 -1.95 -10.12
CA PRO A 19 0.55 -3.14 -10.36
C PRO A 19 0.54 -4.09 -9.16
N TYR A 20 0.39 -5.39 -9.44
CA TYR A 20 0.48 -6.44 -8.44
C TYR A 20 1.50 -7.49 -8.88
N HIS A 21 2.63 -7.54 -8.21
CA HIS A 21 3.72 -8.45 -8.57
C HIS A 21 3.49 -9.86 -8.03
N ALA A 22 3.93 -10.87 -8.78
CA ALA A 22 3.81 -12.28 -8.40
C ALA A 22 4.40 -12.59 -7.02
N TRP A 23 5.50 -11.94 -6.63
CA TRP A 23 6.08 -12.08 -5.29
C TRP A 23 5.13 -11.60 -4.19
N GLY A 24 4.39 -10.53 -4.44
CA GLY A 24 3.33 -10.06 -3.53
C GLY A 24 2.26 -11.11 -3.34
N LEU A 25 1.77 -11.71 -4.45
CA LEU A 25 0.79 -12.79 -4.41
C LEU A 25 1.27 -13.98 -3.56
N VAL A 26 2.50 -14.48 -3.81
CA VAL A 26 3.06 -15.61 -3.07
C VAL A 26 3.12 -15.30 -1.58
N ARG A 27 3.55 -14.11 -1.21
CA ARG A 27 3.65 -13.67 0.18
C ARG A 27 2.28 -13.62 0.86
N GLU A 28 1.27 -13.02 0.21
CA GLU A 28 -0.09 -12.95 0.75
C GLU A 28 -0.73 -14.32 0.93
N LEU A 29 -0.59 -15.19 -0.07
CA LEU A 29 -1.11 -16.55 0.02
C LEU A 29 -0.40 -17.37 1.11
N SER A 30 0.89 -17.13 1.34
CA SER A 30 1.63 -17.75 2.44
C SER A 30 1.09 -17.29 3.80
N VAL A 31 0.80 -16.01 3.96
CA VAL A 31 0.17 -15.47 5.18
C VAL A 31 -1.23 -16.05 5.37
N CYS A 32 -2.05 -16.12 4.33
CA CYS A 32 -3.38 -16.74 4.38
C CYS A 32 -3.28 -18.23 4.79
N ALA A 33 -2.36 -18.97 4.20
CA ALA A 33 -2.16 -20.39 4.53
C ALA A 33 -1.74 -20.58 5.98
N LEU A 34 -0.78 -19.79 6.47
CA LEU A 34 -0.35 -19.79 7.87
C LEU A 34 -1.52 -19.48 8.80
N PHE A 35 -2.33 -18.48 8.46
CA PHE A 35 -3.49 -18.07 9.24
C PHE A 35 -4.55 -19.20 9.28
N ILE A 36 -4.88 -19.80 8.13
CA ILE A 36 -5.83 -20.91 8.02
C ILE A 36 -5.35 -22.13 8.85
N PHE A 37 -4.03 -22.38 8.81
CA PHE A 37 -3.43 -23.47 9.57
C PHE A 37 -3.45 -23.22 11.08
N ALA A 38 -3.16 -21.98 11.50
CA ALA A 38 -3.15 -21.58 12.91
C ALA A 38 -4.54 -21.56 13.53
N MET A 39 -5.57 -21.13 12.77
CA MET A 39 -6.94 -20.94 13.24
C MET A 39 -7.77 -22.24 13.13
N ARG A 40 -7.31 -23.29 13.82
CA ARG A 40 -8.05 -24.56 13.91
C ARG A 40 -9.02 -24.56 15.11
N GLY A 41 -10.04 -25.40 15.06
CA GLY A 41 -11.00 -25.57 16.16
C GLY A 41 -12.09 -24.48 16.16
N PRO A 42 -12.28 -23.71 17.25
CA PRO A 42 -13.41 -22.80 17.43
C PRO A 42 -13.40 -21.60 16.47
N TYR A 43 -12.27 -21.33 15.80
CA TYR A 43 -12.07 -20.16 14.95
C TYR A 43 -12.52 -20.37 13.49
N LYS A 44 -13.56 -21.14 13.24
CA LYS A 44 -14.06 -21.44 11.87
C LYS A 44 -14.37 -20.18 11.05
N ALA A 45 -14.98 -19.17 11.66
CA ALA A 45 -15.31 -17.91 10.96
C ALA A 45 -14.04 -17.20 10.46
N TRP A 46 -12.99 -17.14 11.27
CA TRP A 46 -11.71 -16.55 10.90
C TRP A 46 -11.02 -17.30 9.77
N ARG A 47 -11.10 -18.63 9.78
CA ARG A 47 -10.55 -19.46 8.69
C ARG A 47 -11.26 -19.18 7.37
N TRP A 48 -12.59 -19.10 7.39
CA TRP A 48 -13.36 -18.75 6.19
C TRP A 48 -13.07 -17.33 5.72
N GLY A 49 -12.90 -16.38 6.63
CA GLY A 49 -12.44 -15.03 6.30
C GLY A 49 -11.09 -15.04 5.56
N ALA A 50 -10.13 -15.84 6.02
CA ALA A 50 -8.84 -15.97 5.34
C ALA A 50 -8.95 -16.66 3.97
N VAL A 51 -9.83 -17.65 3.80
CA VAL A 51 -10.10 -18.27 2.49
C VAL A 51 -10.70 -17.27 1.51
N VAL A 52 -11.70 -16.50 1.96
CA VAL A 52 -12.31 -15.44 1.13
C VAL A 52 -11.28 -14.38 0.78
N TYR A 53 -10.45 -13.95 1.73
CA TYR A 53 -9.39 -12.99 1.46
C TYR A 53 -8.37 -13.54 0.46
N ALA A 54 -7.94 -14.80 0.57
CA ALA A 54 -7.07 -15.45 -0.40
C ALA A 54 -7.68 -15.46 -1.80
N ALA A 55 -8.97 -15.74 -1.93
CA ALA A 55 -9.68 -15.68 -3.20
C ALA A 55 -9.69 -14.26 -3.80
N VAL A 56 -9.92 -13.23 -2.96
CA VAL A 56 -9.86 -11.82 -3.40
C VAL A 56 -8.45 -11.44 -3.85
N VAL A 57 -7.41 -11.89 -3.14
CA VAL A 57 -6.00 -11.67 -3.51
C VAL A 57 -5.68 -12.27 -4.88
N VAL A 58 -6.11 -13.51 -5.12
CA VAL A 58 -5.94 -14.17 -6.42
C VAL A 58 -6.71 -13.43 -7.52
N ALA A 59 -7.96 -13.05 -7.25
CA ALA A 59 -8.77 -12.30 -8.22
C ALA A 59 -8.14 -10.95 -8.57
N ALA A 60 -7.63 -10.21 -7.59
CA ALA A 60 -6.93 -8.93 -7.80
C ALA A 60 -5.62 -9.08 -8.57
N PHE A 61 -4.98 -10.24 -8.52
CA PHE A 61 -3.81 -10.55 -9.33
C PHE A 61 -4.16 -10.88 -10.79
N LEU A 62 -5.24 -11.65 -10.98
CA LEU A 62 -5.66 -12.09 -12.31
C LEU A 62 -6.37 -11.00 -13.12
N VAL A 63 -7.09 -10.10 -12.42
CA VAL A 63 -7.86 -9.02 -13.04
C VAL A 63 -7.19 -7.69 -12.76
N PRO A 64 -6.59 -7.03 -13.78
CA PRO A 64 -5.99 -5.71 -13.63
C PRO A 64 -7.06 -4.67 -13.21
N THR A 65 -6.96 -4.16 -12.01
CA THR A 65 -7.87 -3.15 -11.45
C THR A 65 -7.11 -2.13 -10.63
N ALA A 66 -7.74 -1.02 -10.31
CA ALA A 66 -7.20 -0.02 -9.37
C ALA A 66 -6.95 -0.60 -7.95
N LEU A 67 -7.60 -1.72 -7.60
CA LEU A 67 -7.34 -2.42 -6.34
C LEU A 67 -5.94 -3.07 -6.35
N GLY A 68 -5.63 -3.87 -7.36
CA GLY A 68 -4.32 -4.49 -7.58
C GLY A 68 -3.60 -4.88 -6.30
N GLY A 69 -2.33 -4.46 -6.18
CA GLY A 69 -1.49 -4.73 -5.01
C GLY A 69 -1.97 -4.05 -3.70
N ASN A 70 -2.93 -3.13 -3.76
CA ASN A 70 -3.49 -2.53 -2.54
C ASN A 70 -4.24 -3.54 -1.67
N VAL A 71 -4.71 -4.65 -2.25
CA VAL A 71 -5.33 -5.73 -1.49
C VAL A 71 -4.42 -6.26 -0.38
N SER A 72 -3.11 -6.23 -0.58
CA SER A 72 -2.11 -6.72 0.39
C SER A 72 -2.09 -5.94 1.71
N ARG A 73 -2.56 -4.70 1.71
CA ARG A 73 -2.58 -3.85 2.91
C ARG A 73 -3.39 -4.46 4.05
N LEU A 74 -4.48 -5.17 3.74
CA LEU A 74 -5.29 -5.82 4.77
C LEU A 74 -4.47 -6.89 5.50
N GLY A 75 -3.81 -7.80 4.79
CA GLY A 75 -2.94 -8.81 5.39
C GLY A 75 -1.76 -8.21 6.14
N GLN A 76 -1.14 -7.19 5.53
CA GLN A 76 0.03 -6.52 6.09
C GLN A 76 -0.25 -5.82 7.43
N TYR A 77 -1.35 -5.06 7.53
CA TYR A 77 -1.62 -4.25 8.73
C TYR A 77 -2.45 -4.98 9.79
N VAL A 78 -3.33 -5.87 9.38
CA VAL A 78 -4.30 -6.51 10.28
C VAL A 78 -3.91 -7.94 10.64
N GLY A 79 -3.13 -8.62 9.79
CA GLY A 79 -2.79 -10.03 9.97
C GLY A 79 -2.03 -10.31 11.27
N ALA A 80 -0.97 -9.57 11.57
CA ALA A 80 -0.16 -9.79 12.77
C ALA A 80 -0.96 -9.56 14.07
N PRO A 81 -1.70 -8.46 14.25
CA PRO A 81 -2.58 -8.26 15.41
C PRO A 81 -3.63 -9.35 15.57
N LEU A 82 -4.27 -9.77 14.48
CA LEU A 82 -5.29 -10.83 14.53
C LEU A 82 -4.72 -12.17 15.00
N ILE A 83 -3.56 -12.57 14.48
CA ILE A 83 -2.89 -13.79 14.91
C ILE A 83 -2.49 -13.69 16.37
N ALA A 84 -1.93 -12.57 16.80
CA ALA A 84 -1.55 -12.34 18.17
C ALA A 84 -2.76 -12.48 19.12
N CYS A 85 -3.85 -11.82 18.82
CA CYS A 85 -5.08 -11.88 19.63
C CYS A 85 -5.67 -13.30 19.68
N ALA A 86 -5.73 -13.97 18.54
CA ALA A 86 -6.39 -15.27 18.45
C ALA A 86 -5.59 -16.40 19.13
N LEU A 87 -4.25 -16.32 19.15
CA LEU A 87 -3.39 -17.36 19.72
C LEU A 87 -2.91 -17.04 21.14
N TRP A 88 -3.14 -15.82 21.63
CA TRP A 88 -2.61 -15.35 22.92
C TRP A 88 -2.85 -16.32 24.09
N ALA A 89 -4.09 -16.78 24.23
CA ALA A 89 -4.47 -17.64 25.33
C ALA A 89 -4.00 -19.09 25.20
N GLN A 90 -3.70 -19.55 23.98
CA GLN A 90 -3.51 -20.98 23.71
C GLN A 90 -2.07 -21.36 23.35
N ARG A 91 -1.39 -20.53 22.55
CA ARG A 91 -0.09 -20.87 21.94
C ARG A 91 0.83 -19.68 21.81
N ARG A 92 1.04 -18.94 22.90
CA ARG A 92 1.84 -17.70 22.89
C ARG A 92 3.26 -17.85 22.33
N HIS A 93 3.88 -19.02 22.42
CA HIS A 93 5.20 -19.27 21.83
C HIS A 93 5.15 -19.33 20.30
N ILE A 94 4.04 -19.76 19.71
CA ILE A 94 3.83 -19.77 18.25
C ILE A 94 3.57 -18.36 17.74
N ILE A 95 2.99 -17.48 18.56
CA ILE A 95 2.75 -16.08 18.18
C ILE A 95 4.04 -15.41 17.74
N VAL A 96 5.11 -15.55 18.52
CA VAL A 96 6.41 -14.94 18.18
C VAL A 96 6.90 -15.43 16.83
N LEU A 97 6.81 -16.73 16.57
CA LEU A 97 7.25 -17.33 15.29
C LEU A 97 6.43 -16.83 14.09
N MET A 98 5.13 -16.60 14.29
CA MET A 98 4.23 -16.18 13.19
C MET A 98 4.15 -14.67 13.04
N VAL A 99 4.11 -13.93 14.14
CA VAL A 99 3.92 -12.48 14.14
C VAL A 99 5.20 -11.75 13.77
N LEU A 100 6.36 -12.24 14.21
CA LEU A 100 7.64 -11.59 13.93
C LEU A 100 7.91 -11.38 12.43
N PRO A 101 7.78 -12.38 11.54
CA PRO A 101 7.94 -12.17 10.10
C PRO A 101 6.94 -11.16 9.53
N MET A 102 5.71 -11.12 10.04
CA MET A 102 4.68 -10.19 9.60
C MET A 102 4.98 -8.76 10.04
N VAL A 103 5.46 -8.58 11.26
CA VAL A 103 5.92 -7.27 11.75
C VAL A 103 7.11 -6.79 10.94
N LEU A 104 8.10 -7.64 10.69
CA LEU A 104 9.24 -7.30 9.83
C LEU A 104 8.76 -6.90 8.43
N TRP A 105 7.83 -7.64 7.84
CA TRP A 105 7.23 -7.27 6.58
C TRP A 105 6.52 -5.91 6.61
N GLN A 106 5.81 -5.60 7.68
CA GLN A 106 5.16 -4.31 7.87
C GLN A 106 6.17 -3.14 7.86
N TRP A 107 7.38 -3.37 8.36
CA TRP A 107 8.44 -2.38 8.42
C TRP A 107 9.23 -2.21 7.12
N VAL A 108 9.17 -3.18 6.19
CA VAL A 108 9.92 -3.14 4.93
C VAL A 108 9.73 -1.83 4.15
N PRO A 109 8.51 -1.28 3.96
CA PRO A 109 8.33 -0.02 3.24
C PRO A 109 9.06 1.15 3.91
N ALA A 110 8.96 1.26 5.24
CA ALA A 110 9.62 2.33 6.00
C ALA A 110 11.15 2.19 5.94
N MET A 111 11.67 0.98 6.16
CA MET A 111 13.11 0.71 6.07
C MET A 111 13.65 0.98 4.67
N SER A 112 12.93 0.56 3.64
CA SER A 112 13.32 0.85 2.25
C SER A 112 13.29 2.34 1.96
N ALA A 113 12.32 3.08 2.51
CA ALA A 113 12.25 4.53 2.35
C ALA A 113 13.48 5.22 2.92
N VAL A 114 13.89 4.83 4.13
CA VAL A 114 15.10 5.38 4.78
C VAL A 114 16.37 4.98 4.03
N ALA A 115 16.49 3.71 3.64
CA ALA A 115 17.68 3.21 2.94
C ALA A 115 17.91 3.90 1.59
N TRP A 116 16.84 4.23 0.87
CA TRP A 116 16.94 4.87 -0.45
C TRP A 116 16.93 6.40 -0.41
N ALA A 117 16.57 7.01 0.72
CA ALA A 117 16.50 8.47 0.83
C ALA A 117 17.82 9.17 0.48
N GLY A 118 18.95 8.58 0.86
CA GLY A 118 20.29 9.15 0.54
C GLY A 118 20.74 8.94 -0.90
N HIS A 119 20.02 8.17 -1.72
CA HIS A 119 20.39 7.85 -3.11
C HIS A 119 19.42 8.43 -4.14
N ASP A 120 18.31 8.99 -3.70
CA ASP A 120 17.28 9.56 -4.57
C ASP A 120 17.49 11.07 -4.69
N PRO A 121 17.88 11.60 -5.88
CA PRO A 121 18.07 13.04 -6.06
C PRO A 121 16.83 13.86 -5.73
N SER A 122 15.63 13.28 -5.86
CA SER A 122 14.36 13.95 -5.55
C SER A 122 14.17 14.27 -4.07
N THR A 123 15.02 13.73 -3.19
CA THR A 123 15.02 14.08 -1.75
C THR A 123 15.72 15.40 -1.46
N ASP A 124 16.42 15.98 -2.45
CA ASP A 124 17.09 17.28 -2.31
C ASP A 124 16.23 18.39 -2.92
N ARG A 125 16.04 19.49 -2.18
CA ARG A 125 15.35 20.69 -2.67
C ARG A 125 16.01 21.25 -3.94
N ALA A 126 17.33 21.15 -4.06
CA ALA A 126 18.07 21.63 -5.22
C ALA A 126 17.64 20.95 -6.53
N TYR A 127 17.14 19.71 -6.47
CA TYR A 127 16.60 18.99 -7.62
C TYR A 127 15.41 19.73 -8.26
N TYR A 128 14.59 20.40 -7.45
CA TYR A 128 13.41 21.13 -7.92
C TYR A 128 13.65 22.61 -8.21
N ALA A 129 14.81 23.16 -7.84
CA ALA A 129 15.11 24.58 -8.00
C ALA A 129 14.95 25.08 -9.45
N PRO A 130 15.40 24.35 -10.50
CA PRO A 130 15.21 24.79 -11.88
C PRO A 130 13.73 24.87 -12.29
N LEU A 131 12.92 23.93 -11.79
CA LEU A 131 11.47 23.89 -12.05
C LEU A 131 10.77 25.07 -11.39
N VAL A 132 11.03 25.33 -10.12
CA VAL A 132 10.46 26.44 -9.37
C VAL A 132 10.83 27.78 -10.04
N THR A 133 12.09 27.98 -10.35
CA THR A 133 12.57 29.20 -11.07
C THR A 133 11.89 29.38 -12.43
N TYR A 134 11.70 28.31 -13.18
CA TYR A 134 10.97 28.36 -14.45
C TYR A 134 9.52 28.80 -14.26
N ILE A 135 8.81 28.20 -13.30
CA ILE A 135 7.40 28.49 -13.04
C ILE A 135 7.22 29.95 -12.56
N GLU A 136 8.10 30.45 -11.69
CA GLU A 136 8.09 31.82 -11.22
C GLU A 136 8.33 32.83 -12.36
N GLY A 137 9.08 32.43 -13.38
CA GLY A 137 9.35 33.27 -14.57
C GLY A 137 8.21 33.29 -15.61
N VAL A 138 7.19 32.43 -15.48
CA VAL A 138 6.05 32.41 -16.42
C VAL A 138 5.13 33.58 -16.16
N PRO A 139 4.91 34.49 -17.13
CA PRO A 139 4.02 35.63 -16.94
C PRO A 139 2.56 35.18 -16.85
N GLY A 140 1.84 35.74 -15.88
CA GLY A 140 0.42 35.49 -15.67
C GLY A 140 0.10 35.03 -14.25
N VAL A 141 -1.18 34.81 -13.96
CA VAL A 141 -1.58 34.20 -12.68
C VAL A 141 -1.22 32.70 -12.74
N PRO A 142 -0.37 32.23 -11.87
CA PRO A 142 -0.01 30.83 -11.86
C PRO A 142 -1.27 30.00 -11.56
N GLY A 143 -1.66 29.16 -12.50
CA GLY A 143 -2.66 28.14 -12.27
C GLY A 143 -2.08 27.03 -11.38
N ARG A 144 -2.78 25.91 -11.29
CA ARG A 144 -2.23 24.71 -10.63
C ARG A 144 -1.28 24.00 -11.59
N VAL A 145 -0.11 23.65 -11.08
CA VAL A 145 0.91 22.95 -11.85
C VAL A 145 0.80 21.44 -11.59
N GLU A 146 0.74 20.65 -12.64
CA GLU A 146 0.83 19.21 -12.54
C GLU A 146 2.27 18.76 -12.76
N ILE A 147 2.80 18.06 -11.78
CA ILE A 147 4.13 17.46 -11.84
C ILE A 147 3.94 15.95 -11.89
N PRO A 148 4.59 15.23 -12.84
CA PRO A 148 4.65 13.77 -12.82
C PRO A 148 5.22 13.29 -11.49
N PHE A 149 4.63 12.29 -10.89
CA PHE A 149 5.04 11.80 -9.58
C PHE A 149 6.51 11.35 -9.57
N THR A 150 7.26 11.86 -8.61
CA THR A 150 8.46 11.15 -8.17
C THR A 150 8.06 9.90 -7.39
N TYR A 151 8.95 8.95 -7.28
CA TYR A 151 8.65 7.66 -6.64
C TYR A 151 8.15 7.79 -5.20
N ARG A 152 8.52 8.85 -4.49
CA ARG A 152 8.19 9.10 -3.08
C ARG A 152 7.48 10.41 -2.82
N HIS A 153 7.00 11.08 -3.86
CA HIS A 153 6.21 12.31 -3.77
C HIS A 153 6.90 13.49 -3.07
N TRP A 154 8.23 13.59 -3.19
CA TRP A 154 8.99 14.69 -2.60
C TRP A 154 8.66 16.06 -3.24
N GLU A 155 8.10 16.06 -4.44
CA GLU A 155 7.54 17.27 -5.07
C GLU A 155 6.54 17.98 -4.17
N SER A 156 5.75 17.26 -3.40
CA SER A 156 4.80 17.85 -2.46
C SER A 156 5.47 18.58 -1.30
N ALA A 157 6.65 18.14 -0.90
CA ALA A 157 7.39 18.80 0.18
C ALA A 157 8.18 20.02 -0.29
N TYR A 158 8.73 19.97 -1.51
CA TYR A 158 9.69 20.98 -1.98
C TYR A 158 9.13 21.98 -3.00
N VAL A 159 8.04 21.65 -3.68
CA VAL A 159 7.42 22.52 -4.69
C VAL A 159 6.11 23.13 -4.20
N ALA A 160 5.30 22.39 -3.45
CA ALA A 160 4.02 22.88 -2.96
C ALA A 160 4.08 24.15 -2.10
N PRO A 161 5.14 24.45 -1.35
CA PRO A 161 5.27 25.72 -0.64
C PRO A 161 5.35 26.94 -1.55
N ASP A 162 5.92 26.77 -2.75
CA ASP A 162 6.20 27.86 -3.69
C ASP A 162 5.14 27.92 -4.80
N VAL A 163 4.52 26.78 -5.16
CA VAL A 163 3.60 26.64 -6.30
C VAL A 163 2.40 25.78 -5.94
N ALA A 164 1.19 26.22 -6.33
CA ALA A 164 -0.02 25.43 -6.15
C ALA A 164 0.00 24.19 -7.06
N LEU A 165 0.05 23.00 -6.46
CA LEU A 165 0.01 21.76 -7.21
C LEU A 165 -1.43 21.38 -7.62
N ALA A 166 -1.57 20.74 -8.80
CA ALA A 166 -2.85 20.26 -9.31
C ALA A 166 -3.37 19.08 -8.48
N ARG A 167 -2.46 18.30 -7.93
CA ARG A 167 -2.75 17.19 -7.01
C ARG A 167 -2.34 17.60 -5.61
N GLY A 168 -3.30 17.54 -4.67
CA GLY A 168 -3.01 17.71 -3.27
C GLY A 168 -2.63 16.36 -2.66
N TRP A 169 -1.56 16.35 -1.93
CA TRP A 169 -1.17 15.22 -1.06
C TRP A 169 -1.09 15.72 0.36
#